data_af963e5933b5f24dbd974444609ffebd
#
_entry.id   af963e5933b5f24dbd974444609ffebd
#
_cell.length_a   1.000
_cell.length_b   1.000
_cell.length_c   1.000
_cell.angle_alpha   90.00
_cell.angle_beta   90.00
_cell.angle_gamma   90.00
#
_symmetry.space_group_name_H-M   'P 1'
#
loop_
_entity.id
_entity.type
_entity.pdbx_description
1 polymer ?
#
loop_
_entity_poly.entity_id
_entity_poly.type
_entity_poly.pdbx_seq_one_letter_code
_entity_poly.pdbx_strand_id
1 'polypeptide(L)'
;MKEIPDDVADKAKIMIVSLPANPVGSVGSPELYQEIVDFCNAHKILLIHDNAYSDIIFDGAVGHSIFNIPGAETCAVEFFSLSKSFNVTGARIRSRKPPLPL
;
A
#
# COMPACT_ATOMS: atom_id res chain seq x y z
N MET A 1 13.41 -0.05 -5.25
CA MET A 1 13.61 1.29 -4.60
C MET A 1 14.94 1.96 -5.00
N LYS A 2 15.82 1.28 -5.73
CA LYS A 2 17.17 1.78 -6.13
C LYS A 2 17.18 3.04 -7.00
N GLU A 3 16.04 3.41 -7.60
CA GLU A 3 15.92 4.59 -8.46
C GLU A 3 15.54 5.88 -7.71
N ILE A 4 15.26 5.77 -6.40
CA ILE A 4 14.95 6.95 -5.57
C ILE A 4 16.29 7.58 -5.15
N PRO A 5 16.54 8.85 -5.52
CA PRO A 5 17.76 9.54 -5.08
C PRO A 5 17.83 9.66 -3.56
N ASP A 6 19.03 9.53 -3.00
CA ASP A 6 19.26 9.56 -1.54
C ASP A 6 18.75 10.86 -0.90
N ASP A 7 18.94 11.99 -1.57
CA ASP A 7 18.50 13.30 -1.07
C ASP A 7 16.95 13.43 -1.04
N VAL A 8 16.24 12.66 -1.86
CA VAL A 8 14.77 12.54 -1.83
C VAL A 8 14.34 11.61 -0.69
N ALA A 9 15.01 10.46 -0.57
CA ALA A 9 14.73 9.48 0.49
C ALA A 9 14.89 10.12 1.89
N ASP A 10 15.95 10.88 2.12
CA ASP A 10 16.23 11.51 3.41
C ASP A 10 15.24 12.62 3.79
N LYS A 11 14.63 13.27 2.80
CA LYS A 11 13.63 14.33 3.02
C LYS A 11 12.20 13.82 3.05
N ALA A 12 11.93 12.67 2.45
CA ALA A 12 10.59 12.11 2.37
C ALA A 12 10.05 11.77 3.78
N LYS A 13 8.79 12.11 4.01
CA LYS A 13 8.07 11.77 5.26
C LYS A 13 6.93 10.81 5.00
N ILE A 14 6.44 10.79 3.77
CA ILE A 14 5.30 9.96 3.36
C ILE A 14 5.62 9.37 1.99
N MET A 15 5.33 8.08 1.83
CA MET A 15 5.29 7.38 0.55
C MET A 15 3.87 6.88 0.33
N ILE A 16 3.29 7.17 -0.84
CA ILE A 16 1.97 6.69 -1.22
C ILE A 16 2.14 5.65 -2.33
N VAL A 17 1.61 4.46 -2.07
CA VAL A 17 1.61 3.34 -3.03
C VAL A 17 0.17 2.92 -3.29
N SER A 18 -0.25 2.94 -4.54
CA SER A 18 -1.56 2.45 -4.99
C SER A 18 -1.35 1.21 -5.83
N LEU A 19 -1.62 0.04 -5.24
CA LEU A 19 -1.53 -1.26 -5.89
C LEU A 19 -2.62 -2.19 -5.33
N PRO A 20 -3.49 -2.72 -6.17
CA PRO A 20 -3.55 -2.57 -7.63
C PRO A 20 -3.84 -1.12 -8.06
N ALA A 21 -3.23 -0.70 -9.15
CA ALA A 21 -3.23 0.70 -9.58
C ALA A 21 -4.35 1.04 -10.58
N ASN A 22 -5.04 2.13 -10.38
CA ASN A 22 -5.94 2.71 -11.36
C ASN A 22 -5.23 3.92 -12.03
N PRO A 23 -5.14 4.00 -13.38
CA PRO A 23 -5.76 3.12 -14.39
C PRO A 23 -4.85 1.99 -14.90
N VAL A 24 -3.67 1.81 -14.37
CA VAL A 24 -2.61 0.95 -14.95
C VAL A 24 -2.90 -0.54 -14.76
N GLY A 25 -3.61 -0.93 -13.70
CA GLY A 25 -3.94 -2.32 -13.41
C GLY A 25 -2.79 -3.15 -12.85
N SER A 26 -1.65 -2.54 -12.57
CA SER A 26 -0.48 -3.26 -12.01
C SER A 26 -0.79 -3.80 -10.61
N VAL A 27 -0.41 -5.04 -10.38
CA VAL A 27 -0.47 -5.72 -9.08
C VAL A 27 0.95 -5.85 -8.53
N GLY A 28 1.14 -5.52 -7.26
CA GLY A 28 2.45 -5.65 -6.60
C GLY A 28 2.74 -7.11 -6.24
N SER A 29 4.00 -7.54 -6.41
CA SER A 29 4.45 -8.82 -5.87
C SER A 29 4.82 -8.69 -4.38
N PRO A 30 4.81 -9.81 -3.62
CA PRO A 30 5.27 -9.80 -2.22
C PRO A 30 6.68 -9.23 -2.05
N GLU A 31 7.57 -9.51 -3.00
CA GLU A 31 8.96 -9.03 -2.97
C GLU A 31 9.02 -7.50 -3.13
N LEU A 32 8.19 -6.95 -4.03
CA LEU A 32 8.10 -5.50 -4.19
C LEU A 32 7.57 -4.83 -2.91
N TYR A 33 6.54 -5.42 -2.30
CA TYR A 33 6.01 -4.89 -1.05
C TYR A 33 7.05 -4.96 0.08
N GLN A 34 7.84 -6.05 0.17
CA GLN A 34 8.91 -6.15 1.16
C GLN A 34 9.99 -5.07 0.93
N GLU A 35 10.40 -4.86 -0.32
CA GLU A 35 11.36 -3.81 -0.66
C GLU A 35 10.86 -2.41 -0.27
N ILE A 36 9.57 -2.14 -0.46
CA ILE A 36 8.93 -0.88 -0.05
C ILE A 36 8.91 -0.72 1.47
N VAL A 37 8.51 -1.76 2.20
CA VAL A 37 8.45 -1.75 3.66
C VAL A 37 9.83 -1.54 4.28
N ASP A 38 10.84 -2.28 3.79
CA ASP A 38 12.22 -2.16 4.26
C ASP A 38 12.77 -0.74 4.03
N PHE A 39 12.50 -0.19 2.86
CA PHE A 39 12.89 1.18 2.52
C PHE A 39 12.22 2.21 3.44
N CYS A 40 10.91 2.10 3.65
CA CYS A 40 10.16 3.02 4.51
C CYS A 40 10.64 2.96 5.97
N ASN A 41 10.91 1.76 6.48
CA ASN A 41 11.47 1.59 7.83
C ASN A 41 12.87 2.18 7.96
N ALA A 42 13.75 1.95 6.97
CA ALA A 42 15.13 2.46 6.98
C ALA A 42 15.17 3.99 7.00
N HIS A 43 14.28 4.66 6.25
CA HIS A 43 14.24 6.12 6.13
C HIS A 43 13.20 6.79 7.04
N LYS A 44 12.50 6.03 7.90
CA LYS A 44 11.44 6.53 8.80
C LYS A 44 10.32 7.26 8.06
N ILE A 45 9.89 6.68 6.94
CA ILE A 45 8.84 7.17 6.05
C ILE A 45 7.52 6.49 6.43
N LEU A 46 6.44 7.25 6.56
CA LEU A 46 5.09 6.71 6.68
C LEU A 46 4.64 6.18 5.31
N LEU A 47 4.37 4.88 5.24
CA LEU A 47 3.83 4.22 4.05
C LEU A 47 2.30 4.29 4.07
N ILE A 48 1.71 4.87 3.03
CA ILE A 48 0.27 4.84 2.79
C ILE A 48 0.00 3.89 1.62
N HIS A 49 -0.64 2.76 1.89
CA HIS A 49 -1.08 1.80 0.88
C HIS A 49 -2.54 2.05 0.53
N ASP A 50 -2.79 2.56 -0.67
CA ASP A 50 -4.15 2.68 -1.23
C ASP A 50 -4.51 1.37 -1.94
N ASN A 51 -5.24 0.51 -1.23
CA ASN A 51 -5.63 -0.84 -1.64
C ASN A 51 -7.12 -0.92 -2.01
N ALA A 52 -7.59 0.07 -2.75
CA ALA A 52 -9.01 0.18 -3.09
C ALA A 52 -9.51 -0.90 -4.07
N TYR A 53 -8.62 -1.61 -4.76
CA TYR A 53 -8.94 -2.57 -5.82
C TYR A 53 -8.48 -3.99 -5.52
N SER A 54 -8.14 -4.32 -4.27
CA SER A 54 -7.62 -5.65 -3.87
C SER A 54 -8.53 -6.82 -4.26
N ASP A 55 -9.83 -6.58 -4.32
CA ASP A 55 -10.82 -7.63 -4.62
C ASP A 55 -11.20 -7.68 -6.11
N ILE A 56 -10.61 -6.79 -6.95
CA ILE A 56 -10.88 -6.73 -8.39
C ILE A 56 -9.56 -6.97 -9.14
N ILE A 57 -9.13 -8.22 -9.12
CA ILE A 57 -7.90 -8.67 -9.77
C ILE A 57 -8.27 -9.86 -10.64
N PHE A 58 -7.65 -9.95 -11.82
CA PHE A 58 -7.96 -10.95 -12.84
C PHE A 58 -6.78 -11.90 -13.03
N ASP A 59 -6.97 -12.92 -13.87
CA ASP A 59 -5.94 -13.86 -14.34
C ASP A 59 -5.25 -14.65 -13.21
N GLY A 60 -5.97 -14.92 -12.12
CA GLY A 60 -5.43 -15.72 -11.01
C GLY A 60 -4.41 -15.00 -10.11
N ALA A 61 -4.15 -13.73 -10.35
CA ALA A 61 -3.37 -12.91 -9.44
C ALA A 61 -4.15 -12.67 -8.13
N VAL A 62 -3.44 -12.46 -7.04
CA VAL A 62 -4.01 -12.22 -5.71
C VAL A 62 -3.61 -10.85 -5.22
N GLY A 63 -4.59 -10.08 -4.76
CA GLY A 63 -4.33 -8.81 -4.05
C GLY A 63 -3.73 -9.08 -2.69
N HIS A 64 -2.69 -8.34 -2.36
CA HIS A 64 -2.01 -8.46 -1.08
C HIS A 64 -2.30 -7.25 -0.20
N SER A 65 -2.63 -7.50 1.08
CA SER A 65 -2.56 -6.47 2.10
C SER A 65 -1.08 -6.18 2.42
N ILE A 66 -0.73 -4.91 2.57
CA ILE A 66 0.61 -4.54 3.03
C ILE A 66 0.94 -5.15 4.39
N PHE A 67 -0.07 -5.40 5.22
CA PHE A 67 0.09 -6.01 6.54
C PHE A 67 0.36 -7.52 6.52
N ASN A 68 0.39 -8.14 5.34
CA ASN A 68 0.92 -9.50 5.16
C ASN A 68 2.45 -9.49 5.07
N ILE A 69 3.06 -8.31 4.98
CA ILE A 69 4.50 -8.13 4.83
C ILE A 69 5.13 -7.84 6.19
N PRO A 70 6.14 -8.61 6.62
CA PRO A 70 6.84 -8.37 7.89
C PRO A 70 7.40 -6.95 7.99
N GLY A 71 7.19 -6.31 9.14
CA GLY A 71 7.65 -4.94 9.42
C GLY A 71 6.71 -3.84 8.93
N ALA A 72 5.64 -4.15 8.21
CA ALA A 72 4.68 -3.14 7.77
C ALA A 72 3.91 -2.50 8.93
N GLU A 73 3.69 -3.25 10.00
CA GLU A 73 2.99 -2.79 11.19
C GLU A 73 3.62 -1.59 11.87
N THR A 74 4.90 -1.33 11.63
CA THR A 74 5.64 -0.21 12.23
C THR A 74 5.62 1.06 11.37
N CYS A 75 5.37 0.95 10.07
CA CYS A 75 5.46 2.10 9.18
C CYS A 75 4.25 2.31 8.27
N ALA A 76 3.30 1.36 8.19
CA ALA A 76 2.26 1.41 7.17
C ALA A 76 0.86 1.76 7.71
N VAL A 77 0.11 2.47 6.87
CA VAL A 77 -1.35 2.63 6.95
C VAL A 77 -1.95 2.09 5.66
N GLU A 78 -3.01 1.31 5.75
CA GLU A 78 -3.71 0.78 4.59
C GLU A 78 -5.14 1.29 4.52
N PHE A 79 -5.56 1.68 3.32
CA PHE A 79 -6.91 2.13 3.03
C PHE A 79 -7.62 1.16 2.09
N PHE A 80 -8.82 0.75 2.47
CA PHE A 80 -9.73 -0.04 1.67
C PHE A 80 -10.95 0.77 1.27
N SER A 81 -11.54 0.44 0.12
CA SER A 81 -12.77 1.06 -0.35
C SER A 81 -13.87 0.02 -0.56
N LEU A 82 -14.94 0.09 0.20
CA LEU A 82 -16.11 -0.77 0.01
C LEU A 82 -16.87 -0.46 -1.29
N SER A 83 -16.61 0.71 -1.89
CA SER A 83 -17.22 1.11 -3.16
C SER A 83 -16.99 0.12 -4.28
N LYS A 84 -15.82 -0.52 -4.30
CA LYS A 84 -15.40 -1.45 -5.36
C LYS A 84 -15.84 -2.87 -5.05
N SER A 85 -15.47 -3.38 -3.88
CA SER A 85 -15.74 -4.75 -3.46
C SER A 85 -17.24 -5.07 -3.35
N PHE A 86 -18.05 -4.09 -2.95
CA PHE A 86 -19.48 -4.28 -2.70
C PHE A 86 -20.39 -3.47 -3.63
N ASN A 87 -19.85 -2.82 -4.66
CA ASN A 87 -20.60 -1.98 -5.60
C ASN A 87 -21.47 -0.91 -4.91
N VAL A 88 -20.98 -0.33 -3.82
CA VAL A 88 -21.72 0.66 -2.99
C VAL A 88 -21.09 2.06 -3.09
N THR A 89 -20.75 2.47 -4.29
CA THR A 89 -20.04 3.73 -4.55
C THR A 89 -20.73 4.94 -3.93
N GLY A 90 -22.06 5.00 -3.96
CA GLY A 90 -22.86 6.09 -3.39
C GLY A 90 -22.78 6.19 -1.86
N ALA A 91 -22.48 5.11 -1.15
CA ALA A 91 -22.39 5.10 0.31
C ALA A 91 -21.14 5.82 0.84
N ARG A 92 -20.09 6.02 0.03
CA ARG A 92 -18.83 6.70 0.38
C ARG A 92 -18.15 6.16 1.64
N ILE A 93 -18.17 4.82 1.82
CA ILE A 93 -17.60 4.12 2.97
C ILE A 93 -16.19 3.62 2.60
N ARG A 94 -15.26 3.80 3.53
CA ARG A 94 -13.90 3.28 3.45
C ARG A 94 -13.45 2.75 4.82
N SER A 95 -12.54 1.82 4.83
CA SER A 95 -11.89 1.32 6.03
C SER A 95 -10.40 1.67 5.99
N ARG A 96 -9.79 1.78 7.16
CA ARG A 96 -8.35 1.94 7.29
C ARG A 96 -7.81 1.04 8.39
N LYS A 97 -6.59 0.55 8.21
CA LYS A 97 -5.81 -0.11 9.26
C LYS A 97 -4.59 0.76 9.55
N PRO A 98 -4.48 1.35 10.74
CA PRO A 98 -3.31 2.15 11.13
C PRO A 98 -2.15 1.23 11.53
N PRO A 99 -0.92 1.76 11.61
CA PRO A 99 0.19 1.06 12.22
C PRO A 99 -0.12 0.79 13.70
N LEU A 100 0.59 -0.18 14.29
CA LEU A 100 0.53 -0.41 15.73
C LEU A 100 1.12 0.81 16.46
N PRO A 101 0.58 1.18 17.62
CA PRO A 101 1.23 2.20 18.45
C PRO A 101 2.62 1.70 18.85
N LEU A 102 3.61 2.58 18.68
CA LEU A 102 5.00 2.36 19.12
C LEU A 102 5.09 2.44 20.63
#